data_2e7f66259c7864d4ee7e9d9875b9dc54
#
_entry.id   2e7f66259c7864d4ee7e9d9875b9dc54
#
_cell.length_a   1.000
_cell.length_b   1.000
_cell.length_c   1.000
_cell.angle_alpha   90.00
_cell.angle_beta   90.00
_cell.angle_gamma   90.00
#
_symmetry.space_group_name_H-M   'P 1'
#
loop_
_entity.id
_entity.type
_entity.pdbx_description
1 polymer ?
#
loop_
_entity_poly.entity_id
_entity_poly.type
_entity_poly.pdbx_seq_one_letter_code
_entity_poly.pdbx_strand_id
1 'polypeptide(L)'
;MAKQKIYRLIIGTNNKGKLREIKNLLPKNIKIHSTSEFNLKSPIENGKTFKENSLIKSKYFSKKTGLICLADDSGLEINILNKKPGIYSARWGGKNSDFNKAIKRVYREIKKKDKNWKNKKLNARFVCALSLYSYKKKIACVQGIVNGTISKKPKGKNGFGYDPIFIPKNKNKTFAEISPKKKYKIDHRFLAFKKIKKFL
;
A
#
# COMPACT_ATOMS: atom_id res chain seq x y z
N MET A 1 4.77 23.40 21.64
CA MET A 1 3.85 22.30 22.06
C MET A 1 4.64 21.01 22.19
N ALA A 2 4.64 20.37 23.36
CA ALA A 2 5.31 19.09 23.56
C ALA A 2 4.71 18.03 22.62
N LYS A 3 5.56 17.26 21.92
CA LYS A 3 5.12 16.13 21.10
C LYS A 3 4.47 15.09 22.00
N GLN A 4 3.18 14.85 21.84
CA GLN A 4 2.49 13.77 22.54
C GLN A 4 3.09 12.44 22.10
N LYS A 5 3.80 11.76 22.97
CA LYS A 5 4.43 10.45 22.70
C LYS A 5 3.35 9.38 22.51
N ILE A 6 3.39 8.68 21.37
CA ILE A 6 2.41 7.64 21.05
C ILE A 6 2.91 6.30 21.62
N TYR A 7 2.20 5.77 22.61
CA TYR A 7 2.51 4.46 23.24
C TYR A 7 1.63 3.32 22.70
N ARG A 8 0.47 3.65 22.15
CA ARG A 8 -0.52 2.69 21.65
C ARG A 8 -1.14 3.19 20.35
N LEU A 9 -1.26 2.33 19.36
CA LEU A 9 -1.97 2.65 18.11
C LEU A 9 -2.64 1.41 17.50
N ILE A 10 -3.65 1.64 16.66
CA ILE A 10 -4.23 0.61 15.80
C ILE A 10 -3.74 0.79 14.35
N ILE A 11 -3.41 -0.31 13.69
CA ILE A 11 -3.15 -0.32 12.24
C ILE A 11 -4.48 -0.55 11.53
N GLY A 12 -4.96 0.49 10.83
CA GLY A 12 -6.25 0.52 10.16
C GLY A 12 -6.25 -0.21 8.81
N THR A 13 -6.05 -1.53 8.84
CA THR A 13 -6.11 -2.37 7.63
C THR A 13 -6.53 -3.79 7.97
N ASN A 14 -7.39 -4.39 7.11
CA ASN A 14 -7.75 -5.80 7.18
C ASN A 14 -6.88 -6.66 6.23
N ASN A 15 -5.95 -6.04 5.49
CA ASN A 15 -5.02 -6.77 4.62
C ASN A 15 -3.81 -7.26 5.43
N LYS A 16 -3.69 -8.60 5.58
CA LYS A 16 -2.60 -9.24 6.36
C LYS A 16 -1.19 -8.87 5.87
N GLY A 17 -1.00 -8.70 4.56
CA GLY A 17 0.29 -8.30 3.98
C GLY A 17 0.67 -6.87 4.39
N LYS A 18 -0.26 -5.92 4.27
CA LYS A 18 -0.06 -4.53 4.70
C LYS A 18 0.18 -4.42 6.21
N LEU A 19 -0.62 -5.14 7.01
CA LEU A 19 -0.46 -5.20 8.46
C LEU A 19 0.96 -5.64 8.84
N ARG A 20 1.45 -6.73 8.25
CA ARG A 20 2.80 -7.26 8.50
C ARG A 20 3.88 -6.25 8.13
N GLU A 21 3.79 -5.61 6.95
CA GLU A 21 4.77 -4.61 6.53
C GLU A 21 4.79 -3.38 7.45
N ILE A 22 3.62 -2.86 7.83
CA ILE A 22 3.54 -1.70 8.72
C ILE A 22 4.08 -2.05 10.13
N LYS A 23 3.73 -3.23 10.67
CA LYS A 23 4.29 -3.69 11.96
C LYS A 23 5.82 -3.71 11.97
N ASN A 24 6.44 -4.15 10.88
CA ASN A 24 7.90 -4.19 10.76
C ASN A 24 8.57 -2.81 10.67
N LEU A 25 7.82 -1.77 10.32
CA LEU A 25 8.34 -0.40 10.22
C LEU A 25 8.21 0.38 11.54
N LEU A 26 7.23 0.02 12.37
CA LEU A 26 6.93 0.73 13.62
C LEU A 26 8.00 0.48 14.70
N PRO A 27 8.27 1.48 15.55
CA PRO A 27 9.13 1.31 16.72
C PRO A 27 8.58 0.23 17.67
N LYS A 28 9.49 -0.56 18.26
CA LYS A 28 9.12 -1.69 19.16
C LYS A 28 8.45 -1.25 20.47
N ASN A 29 8.65 -0.02 20.89
CA ASN A 29 8.07 0.55 22.12
C ASN A 29 6.61 1.02 21.95
N ILE A 30 6.03 0.89 20.76
CA ILE A 30 4.63 1.20 20.51
C ILE A 30 3.81 -0.09 20.57
N LYS A 31 2.83 -0.15 21.47
CA LYS A 31 1.84 -1.25 21.50
C LYS A 31 0.91 -1.15 20.29
N ILE A 32 0.96 -2.18 19.44
CA ILE A 32 0.25 -2.21 18.15
C ILE A 32 -0.98 -3.10 18.29
N HIS A 33 -2.14 -2.55 17.91
CA HIS A 33 -3.40 -3.26 17.78
C HIS A 33 -3.75 -3.46 16.30
N SER A 34 -4.46 -4.53 16.01
CA SER A 34 -5.04 -4.80 14.68
C SER A 34 -6.55 -4.55 14.69
N THR A 35 -7.13 -4.36 13.51
CA THR A 35 -8.59 -4.23 13.37
C THR A 35 -9.35 -5.48 13.78
N SER A 36 -8.73 -6.67 13.67
CA SER A 36 -9.32 -7.95 14.07
C SER A 36 -9.51 -8.07 15.58
N GLU A 37 -8.66 -7.45 16.39
CA GLU A 37 -8.82 -7.42 17.86
C GLU A 37 -10.11 -6.72 18.30
N PHE A 38 -10.68 -5.88 17.44
CA PHE A 38 -11.91 -5.14 17.69
C PHE A 38 -13.09 -5.61 16.82
N ASN A 39 -12.94 -6.73 16.10
CA ASN A 39 -13.93 -7.25 15.14
C ASN A 39 -14.42 -6.20 14.12
N LEU A 40 -13.54 -5.27 13.72
CA LEU A 40 -13.89 -4.18 12.83
C LEU A 40 -13.66 -4.53 11.37
N LYS A 41 -14.71 -4.34 10.56
CA LYS A 41 -14.62 -4.37 9.09
C LYS A 41 -14.08 -3.04 8.57
N SER A 42 -13.45 -3.07 7.40
CA SER A 42 -13.01 -1.83 6.72
C SER A 42 -14.21 -0.99 6.30
N PRO A 43 -14.12 0.34 6.42
CA PRO A 43 -15.13 1.24 5.87
C PRO A 43 -15.13 1.18 4.33
N ILE A 44 -16.20 1.70 3.73
CA ILE A 44 -16.27 1.89 2.27
C ILE A 44 -15.23 2.94 1.86
N GLU A 45 -14.36 2.57 0.93
CA GLU A 45 -13.33 3.44 0.36
C GLU A 45 -13.90 4.13 -0.90
N ASN A 46 -14.55 5.27 -0.73
CA ASN A 46 -15.16 6.08 -1.80
C ASN A 46 -14.35 7.34 -2.14
N GLY A 47 -13.14 7.48 -1.63
CA GLY A 47 -12.22 8.55 -1.99
C GLY A 47 -11.71 8.42 -3.42
N LYS A 48 -11.36 9.55 -4.01
CA LYS A 48 -10.81 9.66 -5.38
C LYS A 48 -9.29 9.49 -5.44
N THR A 49 -8.63 9.50 -4.28
CA THR A 49 -7.17 9.40 -4.16
C THR A 49 -6.77 8.42 -3.05
N PHE A 50 -5.54 7.90 -3.11
CA PHE A 50 -4.97 7.10 -2.03
C PHE A 50 -4.95 7.84 -0.68
N LYS A 51 -4.70 9.16 -0.69
CA LYS A 51 -4.73 9.98 0.53
C LYS A 51 -6.11 10.02 1.15
N GLU A 52 -7.14 10.26 0.36
CA GLU A 52 -8.53 10.29 0.83
C GLU A 52 -8.93 8.94 1.42
N ASN A 53 -8.66 7.83 0.71
CA ASN A 53 -9.00 6.48 1.20
C ASN A 53 -8.24 6.15 2.49
N SER A 54 -6.95 6.50 2.60
CA SER A 54 -6.21 6.29 3.84
C SER A 54 -6.79 7.11 5.00
N LEU A 55 -7.21 8.36 4.75
CA LEU A 55 -7.86 9.22 5.74
C LEU A 55 -9.22 8.69 6.18
N ILE A 56 -10.06 8.21 5.24
CA ILE A 56 -11.34 7.57 5.55
C ILE A 56 -11.12 6.42 6.53
N LYS A 57 -10.14 5.54 6.24
CA LYS A 57 -9.82 4.41 7.12
C LYS A 57 -9.29 4.84 8.48
N SER A 58 -8.31 5.74 8.52
CA SER A 58 -7.71 6.15 9.80
C SER A 58 -8.70 6.88 10.69
N LYS A 59 -9.56 7.73 10.13
CA LYS A 59 -10.64 8.40 10.85
C LYS A 59 -11.66 7.40 11.39
N TYR A 60 -12.10 6.46 10.56
CA TYR A 60 -13.09 5.44 10.94
C TYR A 60 -12.60 4.59 12.11
N PHE A 61 -11.42 3.96 11.97
CA PHE A 61 -10.90 3.07 13.00
C PHE A 61 -10.53 3.81 14.28
N SER A 62 -9.98 5.03 14.17
CA SER A 62 -9.69 5.85 15.35
C SER A 62 -10.95 6.21 16.13
N LYS A 63 -12.04 6.60 15.45
CA LYS A 63 -13.32 6.90 16.10
C LYS A 63 -13.95 5.68 16.75
N LYS A 64 -13.85 4.49 16.13
CA LYS A 64 -14.42 3.25 16.65
C LYS A 64 -13.66 2.68 17.85
N THR A 65 -12.36 2.94 17.97
CA THR A 65 -11.51 2.33 19.00
C THR A 65 -11.04 3.31 20.08
N GLY A 66 -11.20 4.61 19.86
CA GLY A 66 -10.58 5.64 20.72
C GLY A 66 -9.05 5.74 20.59
N LEU A 67 -8.41 4.84 19.83
CA LEU A 67 -6.95 4.80 19.65
C LEU A 67 -6.49 5.70 18.50
N ILE A 68 -5.25 6.13 18.55
CA ILE A 68 -4.60 6.70 17.37
C ILE A 68 -4.53 5.61 16.30
N CYS A 69 -4.94 5.94 15.07
CA CYS A 69 -4.95 5.00 13.96
C CYS A 69 -3.94 5.40 12.89
N LEU A 70 -3.06 4.46 12.52
CA LEU A 70 -2.24 4.52 11.32
C LEU A 70 -2.88 3.63 10.25
N ALA A 71 -3.40 4.23 9.19
CA ALA A 71 -3.99 3.51 8.07
C ALA A 71 -3.23 3.76 6.77
N ASP A 72 -3.26 2.76 5.87
CA ASP A 72 -2.70 2.89 4.54
C ASP A 72 -3.77 2.72 3.45
N ASP A 73 -3.57 3.44 2.35
CA ASP A 73 -4.10 3.02 1.06
C ASP A 73 -2.98 3.00 0.03
N SER A 74 -2.93 1.95 -0.79
CA SER A 74 -1.80 1.74 -1.68
C SER A 74 -2.19 0.92 -2.91
N GLY A 75 -1.48 1.16 -4.00
CA GLY A 75 -1.73 0.45 -5.24
C GLY A 75 -0.67 0.67 -6.31
N LEU A 76 -0.86 -0.02 -7.42
CA LEU A 76 -0.05 0.05 -8.62
C LEU A 76 -0.68 1.02 -9.62
N GLU A 77 0.10 1.95 -10.13
CA GLU A 77 -0.27 2.82 -11.24
C GLU A 77 0.61 2.50 -12.45
N ILE A 78 -0.01 2.30 -13.61
CA ILE A 78 0.67 1.94 -14.87
C ILE A 78 0.37 3.02 -15.91
N ASN A 79 1.42 3.64 -16.47
CA ASN A 79 1.26 4.80 -17.34
C ASN A 79 0.41 4.51 -18.58
N ILE A 80 0.68 3.41 -19.29
CA ILE A 80 -0.07 3.03 -20.50
C ILE A 80 -1.56 2.75 -20.23
N LEU A 81 -1.92 2.48 -18.98
CA LEU A 81 -3.28 2.27 -18.52
C LEU A 81 -3.90 3.53 -17.87
N ASN A 82 -3.36 4.72 -18.13
CA ASN A 82 -3.81 5.96 -17.51
C ASN A 82 -3.89 5.85 -15.98
N LYS A 83 -2.80 5.36 -15.38
CA LYS A 83 -2.64 5.12 -13.93
C LYS A 83 -3.58 4.06 -13.33
N LYS A 84 -4.30 3.29 -14.15
CA LYS A 84 -5.03 2.13 -13.64
C LYS A 84 -4.05 0.99 -13.32
N PRO A 85 -4.36 0.11 -12.34
CA PRO A 85 -5.55 0.04 -11.50
C PRO A 85 -5.68 1.14 -10.44
N GLY A 86 -4.59 1.79 -9.99
CA GLY A 86 -4.62 2.89 -9.04
C GLY A 86 -5.31 2.49 -7.73
N ILE A 87 -6.24 3.31 -7.23
CA ILE A 87 -7.02 3.05 -6.01
C ILE A 87 -7.89 1.78 -6.10
N TYR A 88 -8.08 1.24 -7.29
CA TYR A 88 -8.82 -0.01 -7.51
C TYR A 88 -7.93 -1.25 -7.53
N SER A 89 -6.67 -1.15 -7.09
CA SER A 89 -5.67 -2.22 -7.17
C SER A 89 -6.16 -3.56 -6.61
N ALA A 90 -6.73 -3.58 -5.41
CA ALA A 90 -7.29 -4.80 -4.82
C ALA A 90 -8.56 -5.26 -5.54
N ARG A 91 -9.41 -4.31 -5.98
CA ARG A 91 -10.69 -4.61 -6.65
C ARG A 91 -10.52 -5.25 -8.02
N TRP A 92 -9.36 -5.10 -8.69
CA TRP A 92 -9.06 -5.79 -9.94
C TRP A 92 -8.94 -7.32 -9.76
N GLY A 93 -8.71 -7.78 -8.54
CA GLY A 93 -8.74 -9.20 -8.17
C GLY A 93 -10.13 -9.75 -7.83
N GLY A 94 -11.19 -8.94 -7.96
CA GLY A 94 -12.55 -9.32 -7.62
C GLY A 94 -12.83 -9.27 -6.12
N LYS A 95 -13.96 -9.86 -5.73
CA LYS A 95 -14.50 -9.80 -4.35
C LYS A 95 -13.50 -10.29 -3.28
N ASN A 96 -12.68 -11.28 -3.62
CA ASN A 96 -11.69 -11.86 -2.70
C ASN A 96 -10.29 -11.25 -2.85
N SER A 97 -10.14 -10.17 -3.63
CA SER A 97 -8.84 -9.54 -3.91
C SER A 97 -7.76 -10.54 -4.36
N ASP A 98 -8.12 -11.46 -5.26
CA ASP A 98 -7.20 -12.45 -5.85
C ASP A 98 -6.21 -11.75 -6.78
N PHE A 99 -4.97 -11.60 -6.32
CA PHE A 99 -3.94 -10.91 -7.09
C PHE A 99 -3.44 -11.68 -8.32
N ASN A 100 -3.64 -13.00 -8.41
CA ASN A 100 -3.36 -13.72 -9.65
C ASN A 100 -4.35 -13.28 -10.76
N LYS A 101 -5.64 -13.14 -10.42
CA LYS A 101 -6.64 -12.58 -11.34
C LYS A 101 -6.33 -11.13 -11.69
N ALA A 102 -5.93 -10.32 -10.70
CA ALA A 102 -5.57 -8.93 -10.91
C ALA A 102 -4.37 -8.78 -11.87
N ILE A 103 -3.31 -9.58 -11.69
CA ILE A 103 -2.14 -9.60 -12.57
C ILE A 103 -2.51 -10.03 -13.99
N LYS A 104 -3.30 -11.10 -14.15
CA LYS A 104 -3.82 -11.52 -15.47
C LYS A 104 -4.59 -10.38 -16.14
N ARG A 105 -5.42 -9.65 -15.38
CA ARG A 105 -6.15 -8.47 -15.87
C ARG A 105 -5.21 -7.36 -16.32
N VAL A 106 -4.16 -7.05 -15.54
CA VAL A 106 -3.15 -6.06 -15.92
C VAL A 106 -2.57 -6.37 -17.31
N TYR A 107 -2.09 -7.59 -17.53
CA TYR A 107 -1.52 -7.96 -18.82
C TYR A 107 -2.52 -7.94 -19.97
N ARG A 108 -3.76 -8.35 -19.71
CA ARG A 108 -4.85 -8.25 -20.69
C ARG A 108 -5.13 -6.82 -21.10
N GLU A 109 -5.27 -5.91 -20.13
CA GLU A 109 -5.54 -4.49 -20.41
C GLU A 109 -4.34 -3.79 -21.10
N ILE A 110 -3.11 -4.15 -20.74
CA ILE A 110 -1.90 -3.68 -21.45
C ILE A 110 -1.91 -4.15 -22.90
N LYS A 111 -2.17 -5.44 -23.15
CA LYS A 111 -2.22 -6.02 -24.51
C LYS A 111 -3.30 -5.37 -25.40
N LYS A 112 -4.43 -4.97 -24.80
CA LYS A 112 -5.48 -4.21 -25.52
C LYS A 112 -5.00 -2.83 -25.98
N LYS A 113 -4.14 -2.17 -25.18
CA LYS A 113 -3.57 -0.85 -25.50
C LYS A 113 -2.42 -0.92 -26.49
N ASP A 114 -1.62 -1.97 -26.41
CA ASP A 114 -0.45 -2.15 -27.26
C ASP A 114 -0.16 -3.65 -27.42
N LYS A 115 -0.41 -4.20 -28.59
CA LYS A 115 -0.15 -5.61 -28.90
C LYS A 115 1.33 -5.96 -28.79
N ASN A 116 2.23 -5.00 -29.06
CA ASN A 116 3.68 -5.15 -29.04
C ASN A 116 4.33 -4.76 -27.70
N TRP A 117 3.56 -4.61 -26.63
CA TRP A 117 4.01 -4.13 -25.33
C TRP A 117 5.20 -4.90 -24.74
N LYS A 118 5.35 -6.20 -25.09
CA LYS A 118 6.47 -7.00 -24.60
C LYS A 118 7.84 -6.51 -25.10
N ASN A 119 7.88 -5.77 -26.19
CA ASN A 119 9.11 -5.19 -26.74
C ASN A 119 9.42 -3.80 -26.16
N LYS A 120 8.54 -3.28 -25.29
CA LYS A 120 8.65 -1.94 -24.71
C LYS A 120 8.87 -1.99 -23.20
N LYS A 121 9.50 -0.93 -22.67
CA LYS A 121 9.62 -0.71 -21.25
C LYS A 121 8.38 0.07 -20.77
N LEU A 122 7.54 -0.57 -19.98
CA LEU A 122 6.29 0.03 -19.48
C LEU A 122 6.50 0.66 -18.12
N ASN A 123 6.47 1.98 -18.06
CA ASN A 123 6.60 2.71 -16.80
C ASN A 123 5.39 2.51 -15.91
N ALA A 124 5.69 2.29 -14.64
CA ALA A 124 4.71 2.11 -13.58
C ALA A 124 5.25 2.68 -12.27
N ARG A 125 4.38 2.83 -11.28
CA ARG A 125 4.79 3.18 -9.93
C ARG A 125 3.90 2.52 -8.89
N PHE A 126 4.51 2.14 -7.77
CA PHE A 126 3.76 1.86 -6.55
C PHE A 126 3.58 3.13 -5.73
N VAL A 127 2.37 3.30 -5.23
CA VAL A 127 1.99 4.43 -4.37
C VAL A 127 1.47 3.89 -3.06
N CYS A 128 1.89 4.50 -1.94
CA CYS A 128 1.31 4.27 -0.61
C CYS A 128 1.01 5.61 0.03
N ALA A 129 -0.22 5.84 0.43
CA ALA A 129 -0.60 6.91 1.34
C ALA A 129 -0.72 6.35 2.75
N LEU A 130 -0.04 6.97 3.72
CA LEU A 130 -0.19 6.71 5.15
C LEU A 130 -0.87 7.91 5.81
N SER A 131 -1.89 7.64 6.60
CA SER A 131 -2.56 8.67 7.40
C SER A 131 -2.56 8.28 8.87
N LEU A 132 -2.26 9.25 9.72
CA LEU A 132 -2.30 9.16 11.17
C LEU A 132 -3.45 10.03 11.67
N TYR A 133 -4.38 9.45 12.40
CA TYR A 133 -5.58 10.12 12.90
C TYR A 133 -5.75 9.82 14.39
N SER A 134 -5.93 10.86 15.20
CA SER A 134 -6.42 10.70 16.57
C SER A 134 -7.95 10.73 16.58
N TYR A 135 -8.53 10.24 17.65
CA TYR A 135 -9.99 10.31 17.88
C TYR A 135 -10.59 11.69 17.55
N LYS A 136 -9.86 12.78 17.80
CA LYS A 136 -10.35 14.16 17.59
C LYS A 136 -10.01 14.73 16.20
N LYS A 137 -8.78 14.49 15.68
CA LYS A 137 -8.27 15.18 14.48
C LYS A 137 -7.27 14.38 13.68
N LYS A 138 -7.09 14.79 12.41
CA LYS A 138 -5.99 14.34 11.57
C LYS A 138 -4.66 14.85 12.15
N ILE A 139 -3.70 13.94 12.34
CA ILE A 139 -2.33 14.27 12.77
C ILE A 139 -1.46 14.47 11.54
N ALA A 140 -1.46 13.53 10.60
CA ALA A 140 -0.67 13.58 9.39
C ALA A 140 -1.28 12.76 8.25
N CYS A 141 -0.96 13.12 7.01
CA CYS A 141 -1.23 12.30 5.84
C CYS A 141 -0.10 12.53 4.82
N VAL A 142 0.62 11.46 4.50
CA VAL A 142 1.81 11.51 3.64
C VAL A 142 1.73 10.47 2.53
N GLN A 143 2.59 10.59 1.53
CA GLN A 143 2.66 9.65 0.43
C GLN A 143 4.11 9.24 0.13
N GLY A 144 4.32 7.95 -0.10
CA GLY A 144 5.55 7.37 -0.63
C GLY A 144 5.30 6.78 -2.01
N ILE A 145 6.25 6.96 -2.92
CA ILE A 145 6.16 6.52 -4.31
C ILE A 145 7.46 5.83 -4.68
N VAL A 146 7.35 4.66 -5.32
CA VAL A 146 8.47 3.99 -5.96
C VAL A 146 8.17 3.86 -7.45
N ASN A 147 8.99 4.50 -8.26
CA ASN A 147 8.93 4.35 -9.72
C ASN A 147 9.59 3.03 -10.15
N GLY A 148 9.14 2.49 -11.26
CA GLY A 148 9.64 1.24 -11.81
C GLY A 148 8.98 0.90 -13.14
N THR A 149 8.99 -0.37 -13.48
CA THR A 149 8.44 -0.89 -14.74
C THR A 149 7.70 -2.21 -14.51
N ILE A 150 6.86 -2.56 -15.49
CA ILE A 150 6.14 -3.84 -15.49
C ILE A 150 7.01 -4.92 -16.13
N SER A 151 7.17 -6.03 -15.44
CA SER A 151 7.81 -7.26 -15.93
C SER A 151 6.97 -7.90 -17.06
N LYS A 152 7.62 -8.56 -18.02
CA LYS A 152 6.93 -9.25 -19.14
C LYS A 152 6.14 -10.48 -18.70
N LYS A 153 6.50 -11.07 -17.56
CA LYS A 153 5.83 -12.19 -16.89
C LYS A 153 6.01 -12.10 -15.39
N PRO A 154 5.15 -12.71 -14.56
CA PRO A 154 5.35 -12.75 -13.13
C PRO A 154 6.64 -13.50 -12.76
N LYS A 155 7.38 -12.98 -11.78
CA LYS A 155 8.63 -13.56 -11.26
C LYS A 155 8.69 -13.43 -9.75
N GLY A 156 9.27 -14.44 -9.10
CA GLY A 156 9.46 -14.48 -7.65
C GLY A 156 8.22 -14.94 -6.88
N LYS A 157 8.43 -15.23 -5.58
CA LYS A 157 7.39 -15.78 -4.69
C LYS A 157 7.22 -14.98 -3.40
N ASN A 158 8.06 -13.95 -3.19
CA ASN A 158 8.01 -13.12 -1.99
C ASN A 158 6.95 -12.01 -2.13
N GLY A 159 6.60 -11.42 -0.98
CA GLY A 159 5.70 -10.28 -0.93
C GLY A 159 4.23 -10.65 -1.14
N PHE A 160 3.47 -9.72 -1.73
CA PHE A 160 2.04 -9.88 -2.03
C PHE A 160 1.62 -8.88 -3.12
N GLY A 161 0.39 -9.02 -3.58
CA GLY A 161 -0.18 -8.07 -4.53
C GLY A 161 0.47 -8.14 -5.90
N TYR A 162 0.90 -7.01 -6.41
CA TYR A 162 1.56 -6.88 -7.71
C TYR A 162 3.08 -7.00 -7.64
N ASP A 163 3.65 -7.40 -6.50
CA ASP A 163 5.10 -7.58 -6.35
C ASP A 163 5.73 -8.46 -7.44
N PRO A 164 5.06 -9.55 -7.92
CA PRO A 164 5.62 -10.40 -8.96
C PRO A 164 5.80 -9.73 -10.33
N ILE A 165 5.15 -8.61 -10.58
CA ILE A 165 5.20 -7.93 -11.87
C ILE A 165 5.82 -6.54 -11.84
N PHE A 166 6.26 -6.05 -10.69
CA PHE A 166 6.83 -4.72 -10.55
C PHE A 166 8.34 -4.77 -10.32
N ILE A 167 9.10 -4.17 -11.23
CA ILE A 167 10.56 -4.01 -11.16
C ILE A 167 10.85 -2.57 -10.73
N PRO A 168 11.41 -2.33 -9.52
CA PRO A 168 11.75 -0.98 -9.07
C PRO A 168 12.81 -0.34 -9.96
N LYS A 169 12.80 1.00 -10.07
CA LYS A 169 13.84 1.76 -10.80
C LYS A 169 15.23 1.37 -10.30
N ASN A 170 16.18 1.22 -11.22
CA ASN A 170 17.57 0.81 -10.96
C ASN A 170 17.70 -0.62 -10.38
N LYS A 171 16.71 -1.49 -10.61
CA LYS A 171 16.78 -2.92 -10.30
C LYS A 171 16.40 -3.75 -11.52
N ASN A 172 16.90 -5.01 -11.53
CA ASN A 172 16.60 -6.00 -12.58
C ASN A 172 15.66 -7.11 -12.09
N LYS A 173 15.33 -7.09 -10.78
CA LYS A 173 14.46 -8.06 -10.11
C LYS A 173 13.14 -7.42 -9.72
N THR A 174 12.07 -8.19 -9.81
CA THR A 174 10.76 -7.78 -9.28
C THR A 174 10.81 -7.69 -7.75
N PHE A 175 9.84 -7.01 -7.13
CA PHE A 175 9.73 -7.02 -5.67
C PHE A 175 9.56 -8.42 -5.10
N ALA A 176 8.93 -9.34 -5.84
CA ALA A 176 8.77 -10.72 -5.39
C ALA A 176 10.04 -11.59 -5.54
N GLU A 177 11.03 -11.14 -6.29
CA GLU A 177 12.36 -11.76 -6.36
C GLU A 177 13.32 -11.19 -5.29
N ILE A 178 12.97 -10.08 -4.65
CA ILE A 178 13.76 -9.44 -3.59
C ILE A 178 13.29 -10.01 -2.24
N SER A 179 14.25 -10.30 -1.34
CA SER A 179 13.89 -10.75 0.01
C SER A 179 13.06 -9.69 0.76
N PRO A 180 12.11 -10.09 1.62
CA PRO A 180 11.27 -9.14 2.36
C PRO A 180 12.08 -8.12 3.14
N LYS A 181 13.17 -8.53 3.80
CA LYS A 181 14.06 -7.66 4.57
C LYS A 181 14.68 -6.54 3.71
N LYS A 182 15.05 -6.84 2.45
CA LYS A 182 15.58 -5.85 1.50
C LYS A 182 14.46 -4.97 0.94
N LYS A 183 13.31 -5.57 0.57
CA LYS A 183 12.15 -4.85 0.05
C LYS A 183 11.66 -3.78 1.04
N TYR A 184 11.53 -4.11 2.32
CA TYR A 184 11.06 -3.19 3.36
C TYR A 184 11.94 -1.95 3.60
N LYS A 185 13.09 -1.86 2.94
CA LYS A 185 13.98 -0.69 2.99
C LYS A 185 13.89 0.20 1.75
N ILE A 186 13.16 -0.23 0.72
CA ILE A 186 13.10 0.48 -0.57
C ILE A 186 11.69 0.65 -1.14
N ASP A 187 10.68 0.03 -0.55
CA ASP A 187 9.34 0.07 -1.10
C ASP A 187 8.59 1.37 -0.79
N HIS A 188 7.45 1.54 -1.44
CA HIS A 188 6.58 2.70 -1.35
C HIS A 188 6.05 2.94 0.09
N ARG A 189 5.83 1.86 0.86
CA ARG A 189 5.36 1.94 2.25
C ARG A 189 6.47 2.42 3.18
N PHE A 190 7.69 1.95 2.98
CA PHE A 190 8.86 2.47 3.69
C PHE A 190 9.08 3.97 3.40
N LEU A 191 8.97 4.39 2.13
CA LEU A 191 9.13 5.81 1.77
C LEU A 191 8.03 6.68 2.38
N ALA A 192 6.80 6.20 2.45
CA ALA A 192 5.73 6.88 3.17
C ALA A 192 6.01 6.92 4.69
N PHE A 193 6.48 5.79 5.25
CA PHE A 193 6.80 5.68 6.66
C PHE A 193 7.91 6.65 7.09
N LYS A 194 8.98 6.80 6.32
CA LYS A 194 10.02 7.80 6.59
C LYS A 194 9.47 9.21 6.80
N LYS A 195 8.41 9.58 6.06
CA LYS A 195 7.77 10.90 6.15
C LYS A 195 6.85 11.02 7.36
N ILE A 196 6.13 9.94 7.74
CA ILE A 196 5.17 9.98 8.85
C ILE A 196 5.81 9.72 10.21
N LYS A 197 6.97 9.06 10.24
CA LYS A 197 7.71 8.69 11.46
C LYS A 197 7.89 9.83 12.47
N LYS A 198 8.07 11.04 12.00
CA LYS A 198 8.28 12.23 12.87
C LYS A 198 7.04 12.61 13.68
N PHE A 199 5.88 12.00 13.41
CA PHE A 199 4.63 12.23 14.13
C PHE A 199 4.26 11.06 15.05
N LEU A 200 5.09 10.03 15.14
CA LEU A 200 4.98 8.90 16.07
C LEU A 200 5.85 9.13 17.36
#